data_0f952786fdb1c37df0f9cb01426a325e
#
_entry.id   0f952786fdb1c37df0f9cb01426a325e
#
_cell.length_a   1.000
_cell.length_b   1.000
_cell.length_c   1.000
_cell.angle_alpha   90.00
_cell.angle_beta   90.00
_cell.angle_gamma   90.00
#
_symmetry.space_group_name_H-M   'P 1'
#
loop_
_entity.id
_entity.type
_entity.pdbx_description
1 polymer ?
#
loop_
_entity_poly.entity_id
_entity_poly.type
_entity_poly.pdbx_seq_one_letter_code
_entity_poly.pdbx_strand_id
1 'polypeptide(L)'
;LRIGSYEIPEIRFNSGAFNDIKKIYDNVKSVDRQIHANDLALLLGYKTPTSGGFYRRINSLISYGLLEGRGKFRVTKNGEDIIYPRDEEHRRQLLRESVLRVSLWNEFYKKYRRDLPENLWLEIKDLTGVSSAEAQXVEKEVRRWXLNDTEQIAGEHSLLNLSEKLHGGIGXEFTEDTGSIPKYQSIPATESIEIEEIPFAGKYAIKKPANEDIRKSWERLKRYMDIYLEDFAEESSSVTEDNKTSEASLE
;
A
#
# COMPACT_ATOMS: atom_id res chain seq x y z
N LEU A 1 8.72 -0.81 -13.47
CA LEU A 1 7.91 -1.26 -14.62
C LEU A 1 7.33 -0.05 -15.35
N ARG A 2 7.38 -0.07 -16.69
CA ARG A 2 6.76 0.97 -17.51
C ARG A 2 5.63 0.36 -18.33
N ILE A 3 4.47 1.03 -18.34
CA ILE A 3 3.30 0.63 -19.11
C ILE A 3 2.82 1.86 -19.89
N GLY A 4 3.06 1.88 -21.19
CA GLY A 4 2.82 3.08 -22.00
C GLY A 4 3.63 4.26 -21.48
N SER A 5 2.96 5.35 -21.13
CA SER A 5 3.58 6.55 -20.54
C SER A 5 3.74 6.50 -19.02
N TYR A 6 3.17 5.50 -18.35
CA TYR A 6 3.15 5.41 -16.89
C TYR A 6 4.36 4.64 -16.37
N GLU A 7 5.02 5.19 -15.37
CA GLU A 7 6.08 4.51 -14.61
C GLU A 7 5.52 4.01 -13.29
N ILE A 8 5.67 2.71 -13.03
CA ILE A 8 5.25 2.06 -11.78
C ILE A 8 6.50 1.71 -10.98
N PRO A 9 6.59 2.11 -9.71
CA PRO A 9 7.70 1.72 -8.86
C PRO A 9 7.82 0.20 -8.76
N GLU A 10 9.05 -0.31 -8.72
CA GLU A 10 9.31 -1.75 -8.68
C GLU A 10 9.37 -2.31 -7.26
N ILE A 11 9.60 -1.47 -6.26
CA ILE A 11 9.39 -1.86 -4.86
C ILE A 11 8.05 -1.32 -4.35
N ARG A 12 7.50 -2.02 -3.38
CA ARG A 12 6.16 -1.72 -2.87
C ARG A 12 6.19 -0.63 -1.79
N PHE A 13 5.10 0.15 -1.72
CA PHE A 13 4.91 1.20 -0.72
C PHE A 13 4.44 0.55 0.60
N ASN A 14 5.38 0.02 1.35
CA ASN A 14 5.11 -0.78 2.55
C ASN A 14 6.21 -0.60 3.61
N SER A 15 6.16 -1.41 4.64
CA SER A 15 7.15 -1.39 5.74
C SER A 15 8.59 -1.52 5.26
N GLY A 16 8.84 -2.27 4.17
CA GLY A 16 10.17 -2.39 3.59
C GLY A 16 10.72 -1.05 3.10
N ALA A 17 9.92 -0.30 2.34
CA ALA A 17 10.29 1.04 1.88
C ALA A 17 10.52 2.00 3.07
N PHE A 18 9.65 1.93 4.09
CA PHE A 18 9.77 2.79 5.28
C PHE A 18 11.01 2.44 6.10
N ASN A 19 11.36 1.16 6.20
CA ASN A 19 12.59 0.70 6.87
C ASN A 19 13.84 1.21 6.14
N ASP A 20 13.82 1.22 4.81
CA ASP A 20 14.91 1.81 4.02
C ASP A 20 15.08 3.30 4.33
N ILE A 21 13.99 4.06 4.30
CA ILE A 21 14.02 5.50 4.59
C ILE A 21 14.51 5.73 6.02
N LYS A 22 14.03 4.96 6.98
CA LYS A 22 14.49 5.02 8.38
C LYS A 22 15.99 4.74 8.48
N LYS A 23 16.45 3.68 7.82
CA LYS A 23 17.87 3.30 7.81
C LYS A 23 18.74 4.42 7.21
N ILE A 24 18.31 5.03 6.10
CA ILE A 24 19.03 6.16 5.49
C ILE A 24 19.05 7.34 6.45
N TYR A 25 17.92 7.76 6.97
CA TYR A 25 17.77 8.92 7.84
C TYR A 25 18.62 8.80 9.11
N ASP A 26 18.59 7.64 9.76
CA ASP A 26 19.28 7.41 11.02
C ASP A 26 20.82 7.35 10.85
N ASN A 27 21.30 6.93 9.68
CA ASN A 27 22.74 6.74 9.44
C ASN A 27 23.42 7.92 8.75
N VAL A 28 22.68 8.84 8.15
CA VAL A 28 23.26 10.01 7.49
C VAL A 28 23.40 11.15 8.49
N LYS A 29 24.66 11.41 8.91
CA LYS A 29 24.99 12.40 9.94
C LYS A 29 25.57 13.71 9.38
N SER A 30 25.71 13.81 8.05
CA SER A 30 26.20 15.05 7.42
C SER A 30 25.25 16.23 7.70
N VAL A 31 25.82 17.44 7.73
CA VAL A 31 25.05 18.69 8.01
C VAL A 31 23.93 18.90 6.97
N ASP A 32 24.21 18.58 5.72
CA ASP A 32 23.26 18.70 4.63
C ASP A 32 22.34 17.47 4.49
N ARG A 33 22.50 16.47 5.36
CA ARG A 33 21.73 15.21 5.34
C ARG A 33 21.81 14.47 4.01
N GLN A 34 22.90 14.63 3.25
CA GLN A 34 23.11 13.97 1.96
C GLN A 34 24.07 12.78 2.10
N ILE A 35 23.81 11.75 1.31
CA ILE A 35 24.64 10.54 1.20
C ILE A 35 24.98 10.30 -0.28
N HIS A 36 26.23 10.01 -0.59
CA HIS A 36 26.66 9.67 -1.93
C HIS A 36 26.12 8.29 -2.36
N ALA A 37 25.91 8.11 -3.67
CA ALA A 37 25.37 6.87 -4.24
C ALA A 37 26.15 5.62 -3.82
N ASN A 38 27.48 5.69 -3.75
CA ASN A 38 28.30 4.56 -3.34
C ASN A 38 28.04 4.15 -1.89
N ASP A 39 27.99 5.13 -0.99
CA ASP A 39 27.76 4.90 0.46
C ASP A 39 26.33 4.43 0.69
N LEU A 40 25.37 5.00 -0.07
CA LEU A 40 23.96 4.59 0.00
C LEU A 40 23.79 3.14 -0.48
N ALA A 41 24.49 2.75 -1.55
CA ALA A 41 24.46 1.37 -2.03
C ALA A 41 24.95 0.40 -0.95
N LEU A 42 26.10 0.68 -0.36
CA LEU A 42 26.67 -0.12 0.75
C LEU A 42 25.71 -0.17 1.94
N LEU A 43 25.12 0.98 2.31
CA LEU A 43 24.17 1.06 3.42
C LEU A 43 22.95 0.16 3.20
N LEU A 44 22.47 0.09 1.96
CA LEU A 44 21.30 -0.75 1.59
C LEU A 44 21.66 -2.19 1.22
N GLY A 45 22.94 -2.59 1.35
CA GLY A 45 23.39 -3.96 1.14
C GLY A 45 23.79 -4.29 -0.30
N TYR A 46 24.02 -3.28 -1.13
CA TYR A 46 24.50 -3.47 -2.50
C TYR A 46 26.01 -3.23 -2.60
N LYS A 47 26.69 -3.97 -3.45
CA LYS A 47 28.14 -3.82 -3.67
C LYS A 47 28.49 -2.51 -4.40
N THR A 48 27.63 -2.10 -5.34
CA THR A 48 27.85 -0.90 -6.15
C THR A 48 26.52 -0.19 -6.44
N PRO A 49 26.56 1.12 -6.71
CA PRO A 49 25.36 1.86 -7.10
C PRO A 49 24.92 1.58 -8.54
N THR A 50 25.71 0.84 -9.32
CA THR A 50 25.40 0.49 -10.70
C THR A 50 24.55 -0.78 -10.81
N SER A 51 24.27 -1.47 -9.69
CA SER A 51 23.41 -2.65 -9.71
C SER A 51 21.97 -2.29 -10.08
N GLY A 52 21.35 -3.09 -10.92
CA GLY A 52 19.95 -2.89 -11.32
C GLY A 52 18.99 -2.87 -10.12
N GLY A 53 19.26 -3.73 -9.14
CA GLY A 53 18.47 -3.78 -7.89
C GLY A 53 18.52 -2.47 -7.12
N PHE A 54 19.73 -1.89 -6.99
CA PHE A 54 19.90 -0.58 -6.32
C PHE A 54 19.09 0.51 -7.06
N TYR A 55 19.25 0.58 -8.40
CA TYR A 55 18.53 1.58 -9.20
C TYR A 55 17.02 1.47 -9.04
N ARG A 56 16.48 0.26 -9.14
CA ARG A 56 15.03 0.04 -8.98
C ARG A 56 14.54 0.49 -7.62
N ARG A 57 15.31 0.17 -6.57
CA ARG A 57 14.99 0.53 -5.18
C ARG A 57 14.98 2.05 -4.99
N ILE A 58 16.05 2.73 -5.40
CA ILE A 58 16.19 4.20 -5.25
C ILE A 58 15.12 4.93 -6.07
N ASN A 59 14.92 4.54 -7.33
CA ASN A 59 13.92 5.18 -8.19
C ASN A 59 12.50 5.02 -7.61
N SER A 60 12.20 3.87 -7.03
CA SER A 60 10.90 3.65 -6.38
C SER A 60 10.70 4.58 -5.18
N LEU A 61 11.73 4.72 -4.31
CA LEU A 61 11.67 5.63 -3.16
C LEU A 61 11.49 7.09 -3.61
N ILE A 62 12.15 7.47 -4.72
CA ILE A 62 11.99 8.81 -5.34
C ILE A 62 10.58 8.97 -5.91
N SER A 63 10.06 7.96 -6.60
CA SER A 63 8.69 8.00 -7.17
C SER A 63 7.63 8.21 -6.10
N TYR A 64 7.82 7.63 -4.92
CA TYR A 64 6.93 7.85 -3.77
C TYR A 64 7.18 9.20 -3.05
N GLY A 65 8.20 9.94 -3.45
CA GLY A 65 8.55 11.21 -2.79
C GLY A 65 9.17 11.06 -1.42
N LEU A 66 9.73 9.88 -1.10
CA LEU A 66 10.37 9.59 0.19
C LEU A 66 11.86 9.93 0.19
N LEU A 67 12.48 9.91 -0.99
CA LEU A 67 13.89 10.19 -1.20
C LEU A 67 14.02 11.18 -2.36
N GLU A 68 15.06 12.00 -2.35
CA GLU A 68 15.35 12.93 -3.45
C GLU A 68 16.85 12.99 -3.74
N GLY A 69 17.20 13.44 -4.94
CA GLY A 69 18.58 13.66 -5.34
C GLY A 69 18.99 12.87 -6.56
N ARG A 70 20.24 13.12 -7.01
CA ARG A 70 20.88 12.41 -8.12
C ARG A 70 22.39 12.39 -7.85
N GLY A 71 22.97 11.18 -7.73
CA GLY A 71 24.35 11.01 -7.32
C GLY A 71 24.61 11.23 -5.84
N LYS A 72 23.94 12.20 -5.25
CA LYS A 72 23.77 12.38 -3.81
C LYS A 72 22.29 12.37 -3.48
N PHE A 73 21.92 11.74 -2.39
CA PHE A 73 20.53 11.51 -2.00
C PHE A 73 20.28 11.98 -0.57
N ARG A 74 19.06 12.41 -0.30
CA ARG A 74 18.60 12.69 1.06
C ARG A 74 17.14 12.26 1.23
N VAL A 75 16.77 11.94 2.45
CA VAL A 75 15.37 11.68 2.81
C VAL A 75 14.62 13.01 2.72
N THR A 76 13.46 13.00 2.08
CA THR A 76 12.60 14.19 1.98
C THR A 76 11.95 14.48 3.34
N LYS A 77 11.43 15.69 3.49
CA LYS A 77 10.64 16.03 4.69
C LYS A 77 9.43 15.10 4.85
N ASN A 78 8.76 14.74 3.76
CA ASN A 78 7.64 13.79 3.79
C ASN A 78 8.11 12.41 4.27
N GLY A 79 9.27 11.93 3.78
CA GLY A 79 9.87 10.67 4.22
C GLY A 79 10.17 10.69 5.72
N GLU A 80 10.76 11.78 6.21
CA GLU A 80 11.03 11.97 7.65
C GLU A 80 9.74 11.91 8.48
N ASP A 81 8.72 12.67 8.09
CA ASP A 81 7.47 12.77 8.85
C ASP A 81 6.65 11.47 8.79
N ILE A 82 6.83 10.64 7.76
CA ILE A 82 6.22 9.30 7.70
C ILE A 82 6.89 8.34 8.69
N ILE A 83 8.21 8.36 8.81
CA ILE A 83 8.94 7.44 9.70
C ILE A 83 8.97 7.93 11.16
N TYR A 84 8.95 9.24 11.38
CA TYR A 84 8.95 9.86 12.71
C TYR A 84 7.80 10.88 12.79
N PRO A 85 6.56 10.40 12.82
CA PRO A 85 5.40 11.30 12.80
C PRO A 85 5.25 12.06 14.11
N ARG A 86 4.95 13.33 14.02
CA ARG A 86 4.54 14.15 15.16
C ARG A 86 3.03 13.99 15.45
N ASP A 87 2.29 13.61 14.42
CA ASP A 87 0.84 13.52 14.42
C ASP A 87 0.40 12.44 13.42
N GLU A 88 -0.44 11.53 13.85
CA GLU A 88 -0.91 10.40 13.04
C GLU A 88 -1.83 10.85 11.89
N GLU A 89 -2.60 11.90 12.07
CA GLU A 89 -3.45 12.43 11.00
C GLU A 89 -2.60 12.99 9.86
N HIS A 90 -1.60 13.79 10.19
CA HIS A 90 -0.64 14.30 9.22
C HIS A 90 0.11 13.17 8.53
N ARG A 91 0.51 12.14 9.28
CA ARG A 91 1.16 10.94 8.72
C ARG A 91 0.26 10.26 7.68
N ARG A 92 -1.01 10.06 7.99
CA ARG A 92 -1.98 9.45 7.05
C ARG A 92 -2.10 10.26 5.76
N GLN A 93 -2.18 11.59 5.88
CA GLN A 93 -2.20 12.47 4.71
C GLN A 93 -0.95 12.28 3.86
N LEU A 94 0.25 12.26 4.47
CA LEU A 94 1.51 12.07 3.76
C LEU A 94 1.61 10.70 3.09
N LEU A 95 1.13 9.64 3.74
CA LEU A 95 1.07 8.29 3.14
C LEU A 95 0.19 8.31 1.89
N ARG A 96 -0.96 8.97 1.96
CA ARG A 96 -1.87 9.13 0.82
C ARG A 96 -1.21 9.92 -0.31
N GLU A 97 -0.63 11.06 -0.01
CA GLU A 97 0.07 11.90 -1.00
C GLU A 97 1.20 11.12 -1.68
N SER A 98 1.98 10.37 -0.91
CA SER A 98 3.12 9.60 -1.41
C SER A 98 2.69 8.49 -2.36
N VAL A 99 1.72 7.66 -1.97
CA VAL A 99 1.29 6.54 -2.84
C VAL A 99 0.58 7.05 -4.10
N LEU A 100 -0.19 8.13 -3.99
CA LEU A 100 -0.91 8.71 -5.13
C LEU A 100 -0.02 9.60 -6.03
N ARG A 101 1.27 9.81 -5.71
CA ARG A 101 2.26 10.34 -6.66
C ARG A 101 2.46 9.41 -7.85
N VAL A 102 2.24 8.12 -7.69
CA VAL A 102 2.26 7.16 -8.80
C VAL A 102 0.99 7.40 -9.64
N SER A 103 1.17 8.00 -10.82
CA SER A 103 0.06 8.52 -11.64
C SER A 103 -0.98 7.44 -11.95
N LEU A 104 -0.55 6.21 -12.26
CA LEU A 104 -1.50 5.11 -12.55
C LEU A 104 -2.32 4.74 -11.31
N TRP A 105 -1.69 4.73 -10.11
CA TRP A 105 -2.40 4.48 -8.84
C TRP A 105 -3.43 5.57 -8.55
N ASN A 106 -3.06 6.83 -8.83
CA ASN A 106 -3.95 7.98 -8.65
C ASN A 106 -5.21 7.85 -9.52
N GLU A 107 -5.05 7.48 -10.81
CA GLU A 107 -6.18 7.28 -11.72
C GLU A 107 -7.10 6.15 -11.25
N PHE A 108 -6.53 5.00 -10.92
CA PHE A 108 -7.32 3.87 -10.41
C PHE A 108 -7.98 4.19 -9.06
N TYR A 109 -7.25 4.84 -8.15
CA TYR A 109 -7.76 5.15 -6.82
C TYR A 109 -8.89 6.18 -6.86
N LYS A 110 -8.82 7.17 -7.73
CA LYS A 110 -9.92 8.13 -7.96
C LYS A 110 -11.20 7.43 -8.41
N LYS A 111 -11.08 6.47 -9.31
CA LYS A 111 -12.22 5.83 -9.96
C LYS A 111 -12.77 4.64 -9.15
N TYR A 112 -11.91 3.84 -8.61
CA TYR A 112 -12.26 2.53 -8.02
C TYR A 112 -11.91 2.40 -6.55
N ARG A 113 -11.10 3.32 -6.02
CA ARG A 113 -10.51 3.15 -4.69
C ARG A 113 -9.71 1.84 -4.64
N ARG A 114 -10.21 0.84 -3.90
CA ARG A 114 -9.61 -0.49 -3.85
C ARG A 114 -10.51 -1.58 -4.44
N ASP A 115 -11.67 -1.18 -4.96
CA ASP A 115 -12.65 -2.11 -5.53
C ASP A 115 -12.47 -2.21 -7.06
N LEU A 116 -11.32 -2.72 -7.47
CA LEU A 116 -10.90 -2.78 -8.86
C LEU A 116 -11.81 -3.72 -9.66
N PRO A 117 -12.20 -3.33 -10.88
CA PRO A 117 -13.10 -4.14 -11.73
C PRO A 117 -12.46 -5.48 -12.12
N GLU A 118 -13.30 -6.49 -12.37
CA GLU A 118 -12.84 -7.82 -12.81
C GLU A 118 -11.91 -7.74 -14.03
N ASN A 119 -12.30 -6.95 -15.01
CA ASN A 119 -11.57 -6.78 -16.27
C ASN A 119 -10.70 -5.50 -16.22
N LEU A 120 -9.79 -5.41 -15.25
CA LEU A 120 -8.92 -4.24 -15.05
C LEU A 120 -8.07 -3.94 -16.29
N TRP A 121 -7.77 -4.95 -17.12
CA TRP A 121 -6.98 -4.78 -18.33
C TRP A 121 -7.61 -3.78 -19.32
N LEU A 122 -8.93 -3.65 -19.35
CA LEU A 122 -9.62 -2.66 -20.18
C LEU A 122 -9.22 -1.23 -19.74
N GLU A 123 -9.25 -0.99 -18.44
CA GLU A 123 -8.84 0.31 -17.88
C GLU A 123 -7.35 0.59 -18.09
N ILE A 124 -6.51 -0.45 -17.94
CA ILE A 124 -5.07 -0.33 -18.21
C ILE A 124 -4.86 0.10 -19.67
N LYS A 125 -5.48 -0.61 -20.60
CA LYS A 125 -5.42 -0.31 -22.03
C LYS A 125 -5.85 1.14 -22.32
N ASP A 126 -7.02 1.53 -21.80
CA ASP A 126 -7.62 2.84 -22.10
C ASP A 126 -6.79 4.00 -21.52
N LEU A 127 -6.24 3.83 -20.32
CA LEU A 127 -5.41 4.85 -19.67
C LEU A 127 -4.02 4.93 -20.27
N THR A 128 -3.41 3.78 -20.59
CA THR A 128 -1.99 3.74 -20.96
C THR A 128 -1.74 3.70 -22.47
N GLY A 129 -2.76 3.37 -23.26
CA GLY A 129 -2.67 3.26 -24.71
C GLY A 129 -1.94 2.02 -25.20
N VAL A 130 -1.66 1.05 -24.34
CA VAL A 130 -0.97 -0.20 -24.74
C VAL A 130 -1.97 -1.15 -25.45
N SER A 131 -1.45 -2.18 -26.12
CA SER A 131 -2.28 -3.20 -26.79
C SER A 131 -3.09 -4.00 -25.75
N SER A 132 -4.19 -4.60 -26.21
CA SER A 132 -5.02 -5.48 -25.36
C SER A 132 -4.20 -6.65 -24.80
N ALA A 133 -3.33 -7.24 -25.61
CA ALA A 133 -2.48 -8.35 -25.18
C ALA A 133 -1.49 -7.92 -24.08
N GLU A 134 -0.89 -6.74 -24.24
CA GLU A 134 0.02 -6.17 -23.25
C GLU A 134 -0.72 -5.83 -21.94
N ALA A 135 -1.89 -5.21 -22.04
CA ALA A 135 -2.72 -4.87 -20.88
C ALA A 135 -3.11 -6.13 -20.08
N GLN A 136 -3.50 -7.18 -20.77
CA GLN A 136 -3.81 -8.47 -20.14
C GLN A 136 -2.61 -9.10 -19.41
N UNK A 137 -1.56 -8.79 -19.86
CA UNK A 137 -0.50 -9.29 -19.34
C UNK A 137 -0.12 -8.80 -18.16
N VAL A 138 -0.15 -7.67 -18.09
CA VAL A 138 0.29 -6.99 -16.87
C VAL A 138 -0.81 -6.87 -15.81
N GLU A 139 -2.04 -7.19 -16.13
CA GLU A 139 -3.21 -6.97 -15.27
C GLU A 139 -3.05 -7.54 -13.87
N LYS A 140 -2.69 -8.81 -13.75
CA LYS A 140 -2.55 -9.52 -12.47
C LYS A 140 -1.54 -8.79 -11.57
N GLU A 141 -0.42 -8.40 -12.14
CA GLU A 141 0.66 -7.71 -11.41
C GLU A 141 0.26 -6.29 -11.01
N VAL A 142 -0.32 -5.53 -11.92
CA VAL A 142 -0.82 -4.18 -11.66
C VAL A 142 -1.86 -4.21 -10.52
N ARG A 143 -2.80 -5.15 -10.58
CA ARG A 143 -3.83 -5.36 -9.54
C ARG A 143 -3.18 -5.63 -8.18
N ARG A 144 -2.27 -6.58 -8.14
CA ARG A 144 -1.55 -6.97 -6.91
C ARG A 144 -0.79 -5.77 -6.34
N TRP A 145 -0.09 -5.05 -7.16
CA TRP A 145 0.68 -3.90 -6.73
C TRP A 145 -0.20 -2.70 -6.29
N UNK A 146 -1.28 -2.36 -6.94
CA UNK A 146 -2.12 -1.46 -6.62
C UNK A 146 -2.57 -1.58 -5.36
N LEU A 147 -3.05 -2.88 -5.05
CA LEU A 147 -3.65 -3.19 -3.74
C LEU A 147 -2.64 -3.18 -2.59
N ASN A 148 -1.44 -3.66 -2.84
CA ASN A 148 -0.36 -3.64 -1.84
C ASN A 148 0.04 -2.19 -1.50
N ASP A 149 0.28 -1.37 -2.51
CA ASP A 149 0.76 0.00 -2.30
C ASP A 149 -0.30 0.89 -1.63
N THR A 150 -1.59 0.66 -1.91
CA THR A 150 -2.68 1.41 -1.31
C THR A 150 -3.15 0.83 0.04
N GLU A 151 -2.54 -0.23 0.52
CA GLU A 151 -2.88 -0.85 1.81
C GLU A 151 -2.77 0.15 2.97
N GLN A 152 -1.74 0.99 2.93
CA GLN A 152 -1.47 1.98 3.98
C GLN A 152 -2.56 3.07 4.09
N ILE A 153 -3.39 3.21 3.07
CA ILE A 153 -4.46 4.21 3.03
C ILE A 153 -5.87 3.55 2.97
N ALA A 154 -5.94 2.25 3.18
CA ALA A 154 -7.19 1.47 3.07
C ALA A 154 -8.24 1.88 4.12
N GLY A 155 -7.80 2.28 5.32
CA GLY A 155 -8.68 2.62 6.43
C GLY A 155 -9.42 3.95 6.31
N GLU A 156 -9.02 4.82 5.39
CA GLU A 156 -9.63 6.16 5.22
C GLU A 156 -11.05 6.12 4.66
N HIS A 157 -11.43 5.04 4.00
CA HIS A 157 -12.71 4.96 3.31
C HIS A 157 -13.91 4.68 4.23
N SER A 158 -13.67 4.07 5.36
CA SER A 158 -14.76 3.78 6.31
C SER A 158 -15.35 5.06 6.89
N LEU A 159 -14.51 6.07 7.11
CA LEU A 159 -14.94 7.34 7.72
C LEU A 159 -15.53 8.32 6.69
N LEU A 160 -14.97 8.38 5.47
CA LEU A 160 -15.48 9.28 4.43
C LEU A 160 -16.82 8.80 3.86
N ASN A 161 -17.00 7.50 3.67
CA ASN A 161 -18.28 6.93 3.25
C ASN A 161 -19.39 7.15 4.31
N LEU A 162 -19.01 7.19 5.58
CA LEU A 162 -19.97 7.54 6.65
C LEU A 162 -20.36 9.00 6.57
N SER A 163 -19.41 9.91 6.31
CA SER A 163 -19.70 11.34 6.21
C SER A 163 -20.48 11.69 4.92
N GLU A 164 -20.18 11.06 3.79
CA GLU A 164 -20.94 11.24 2.54
C GLU A 164 -22.35 10.69 2.65
N LYS A 165 -22.55 9.55 3.31
CA LYS A 165 -23.89 8.99 3.57
C LYS A 165 -24.69 9.84 4.55
N LEU A 166 -24.00 10.53 5.49
CA LEU A 166 -24.65 11.45 6.42
C LEU A 166 -24.98 12.79 5.77
N HIS A 167 -24.22 13.24 4.76
CA HIS A 167 -24.46 14.52 4.06
C HIS A 167 -25.23 14.37 2.75
N GLY A 168 -25.31 13.19 2.16
CA GLY A 168 -25.99 12.95 0.88
C GLY A 168 -27.50 12.77 0.96
N GLY A 169 -28.09 12.88 2.16
CA GLY A 169 -29.53 12.65 2.38
C GLY A 169 -30.37 13.88 2.66
N ILE A 170 -29.82 15.10 2.58
CA ILE A 170 -30.60 16.32 2.91
C ILE A 170 -30.45 17.33 1.77
N GLY A 171 -31.20 17.05 0.67
CA GLY A 171 -31.56 18.11 -0.25
C GLY A 171 -32.88 18.74 0.18
N UNK A 172 -32.88 19.43 1.13
CA UNK A 172 -33.98 20.05 1.42
C UNK A 172 -33.87 21.38 0.99
N GLU A 173 -34.71 21.78 0.25
CA GLU A 173 -34.98 23.16 -0.05
C GLU A 173 -35.22 23.97 1.23
N PHE A 174 -34.40 24.91 1.50
CA PHE A 174 -34.60 25.88 2.57
C PHE A 174 -35.75 26.81 2.18
N THR A 175 -36.93 26.60 2.73
CA THR A 175 -37.94 27.65 2.85
C THR A 175 -37.84 28.18 4.26
N GLU A 176 -37.53 29.48 4.40
CA GLU A 176 -37.57 30.16 5.67
C GLU A 176 -39.01 30.21 6.21
N ASP A 177 -39.28 29.46 7.27
CA ASP A 177 -40.43 29.74 8.11
C ASP A 177 -40.01 29.63 9.59
N THR A 178 -40.23 30.73 10.27
CA THR A 178 -39.96 30.91 11.69
C THR A 178 -41.01 30.21 12.55
N GLY A 179 -40.62 29.22 13.30
CA GLY A 179 -41.46 28.74 14.39
C GLY A 179 -41.20 27.34 14.89
N SER A 180 -40.78 27.29 16.13
CA SER A 180 -40.72 26.14 17.05
C SER A 180 -39.59 25.09 16.80
N ILE A 181 -38.73 25.04 17.79
CA ILE A 181 -37.66 24.06 17.98
C ILE A 181 -38.27 22.65 18.15
N PRO A 182 -37.99 21.69 17.26
CA PRO A 182 -38.44 20.32 17.50
C PRO A 182 -37.58 19.67 18.61
N LYS A 183 -38.28 19.04 19.55
CA LYS A 183 -37.65 18.21 20.57
C LYS A 183 -36.82 17.11 19.91
N TYR A 184 -35.55 17.04 20.28
CA TYR A 184 -34.65 15.95 19.89
C TYR A 184 -35.31 14.61 20.28
N GLN A 185 -35.73 13.86 19.30
CA GLN A 185 -35.99 12.44 19.52
C GLN A 185 -34.63 11.77 19.58
N SER A 186 -34.38 11.05 20.65
CA SER A 186 -33.17 10.25 20.82
C SER A 186 -32.97 9.31 19.64
N ILE A 187 -31.83 9.44 18.97
CA ILE A 187 -31.39 8.52 17.96
C ILE A 187 -31.32 7.13 18.63
N PRO A 188 -31.95 6.10 18.08
CA PRO A 188 -31.82 4.77 18.64
C PRO A 188 -30.33 4.37 18.66
N ALA A 189 -29.91 3.85 19.80
CA ALA A 189 -28.54 3.42 20.03
C ALA A 189 -28.06 2.56 18.84
N THR A 190 -26.95 2.93 18.25
CA THR A 190 -26.26 2.14 17.22
C THR A 190 -26.21 0.69 17.70
N GLU A 191 -26.84 -0.21 16.98
CA GLU A 191 -26.74 -1.63 17.30
C GLU A 191 -25.27 -1.99 17.37
N SER A 192 -24.80 -2.31 18.56
CA SER A 192 -23.44 -2.79 18.75
C SER A 192 -23.31 -4.08 17.97
N ILE A 193 -22.44 -4.10 16.95
CA ILE A 193 -22.15 -5.31 16.21
C ILE A 193 -21.47 -6.26 17.20
N GLU A 194 -22.19 -7.29 17.60
CA GLU A 194 -21.61 -8.34 18.43
C GLU A 194 -20.53 -9.05 17.64
N ILE A 195 -19.30 -9.03 18.15
CA ILE A 195 -18.16 -9.72 17.56
C ILE A 195 -18.01 -11.06 18.28
N GLU A 196 -18.13 -12.13 17.54
CA GLU A 196 -17.91 -13.50 18.04
C GLU A 196 -16.47 -13.90 17.80
N GLU A 197 -15.80 -14.42 18.83
CA GLU A 197 -14.45 -14.97 18.72
C GLU A 197 -14.53 -16.49 18.56
N ILE A 198 -13.99 -17.00 17.46
CA ILE A 198 -13.89 -18.43 17.21
C ILE A 198 -12.45 -18.86 17.52
N PRO A 199 -12.21 -19.72 18.53
CA PRO A 199 -10.87 -20.22 18.83
C PRO A 199 -10.28 -20.98 17.64
N PHE A 200 -9.02 -20.71 17.35
CA PHE A 200 -8.29 -21.38 16.27
C PHE A 200 -6.88 -21.75 16.76
N ALA A 201 -6.54 -23.01 16.65
CA ALA A 201 -5.22 -23.58 16.98
C ALA A 201 -4.68 -23.18 18.37
N GLY A 202 -5.56 -23.12 19.36
CA GLY A 202 -5.21 -22.98 20.77
C GLY A 202 -4.79 -21.60 21.26
N LYS A 203 -4.08 -20.84 20.44
CA LYS A 203 -3.54 -19.52 20.81
C LYS A 203 -4.15 -18.37 20.02
N TYR A 204 -4.90 -18.69 18.99
CA TYR A 204 -5.44 -17.68 18.06
C TYR A 204 -6.96 -17.72 18.09
N ALA A 205 -7.57 -16.58 17.83
CA ALA A 205 -9.02 -16.48 17.68
C ALA A 205 -9.34 -15.66 16.42
N ILE A 206 -10.34 -16.11 15.70
CA ILE A 206 -10.86 -15.42 14.53
C ILE A 206 -12.05 -14.57 14.98
N LYS A 207 -12.00 -13.27 14.71
CA LYS A 207 -13.10 -12.35 15.03
C LYS A 207 -14.00 -12.21 13.81
N LYS A 208 -15.28 -12.46 13.98
CA LYS A 208 -16.29 -12.25 12.95
C LYS A 208 -17.52 -11.56 13.53
N PRO A 209 -18.29 -10.81 12.71
CA PRO A 209 -19.60 -10.36 13.15
C PRO A 209 -20.50 -11.56 13.46
N ALA A 210 -21.28 -11.48 14.55
CA ALA A 210 -22.12 -12.59 15.00
C ALA A 210 -23.15 -13.04 13.95
N ASN A 211 -23.54 -12.11 13.07
CA ASN A 211 -24.51 -12.37 12.00
C ASN A 211 -23.90 -12.90 10.69
N GLU A 212 -22.57 -13.03 10.63
CA GLU A 212 -21.92 -13.54 9.40
C GLU A 212 -21.87 -15.06 9.39
N ASP A 213 -22.20 -15.66 8.24
CA ASP A 213 -22.11 -17.11 8.04
C ASP A 213 -20.64 -17.55 8.20
N ILE A 214 -20.43 -18.48 9.10
CA ILE A 214 -19.10 -19.03 9.43
C ILE A 214 -18.40 -19.61 8.19
N ARG A 215 -19.15 -20.17 7.24
CA ARG A 215 -18.59 -20.72 5.99
C ARG A 215 -17.95 -19.61 5.13
N LYS A 216 -18.59 -18.46 5.00
CA LYS A 216 -18.06 -17.31 4.26
C LYS A 216 -16.77 -16.77 4.91
N SER A 217 -16.74 -16.70 6.23
CA SER A 217 -15.56 -16.30 6.98
C SER A 217 -14.40 -17.27 6.79
N TRP A 218 -14.69 -18.58 6.80
CA TRP A 218 -13.69 -19.64 6.55
C TRP A 218 -13.16 -19.61 5.11
N GLU A 219 -14.02 -19.44 4.13
CA GLU A 219 -13.59 -19.34 2.72
C GLU A 219 -12.68 -18.12 2.50
N ARG A 220 -13.01 -17.00 3.15
CA ARG A 220 -12.18 -15.81 3.10
C ARG A 220 -10.82 -16.04 3.75
N LEU A 221 -10.79 -16.64 4.94
CA LEU A 221 -9.55 -16.99 5.64
C LEU A 221 -8.70 -17.95 4.83
N LYS A 222 -9.30 -19.00 4.27
CA LYS A 222 -8.61 -19.98 3.43
C LYS A 222 -7.96 -19.31 2.23
N ARG A 223 -8.65 -18.40 1.57
CA ARG A 223 -8.14 -17.63 0.42
C ARG A 223 -6.91 -16.78 0.82
N TYR A 224 -6.94 -16.16 1.99
CA TYR A 224 -5.78 -15.42 2.51
C TYR A 224 -4.61 -16.34 2.84
N MET A 225 -4.88 -17.51 3.44
CA MET A 225 -3.85 -18.48 3.78
C MET A 225 -3.20 -19.09 2.53
N ASP A 226 -3.99 -19.39 1.50
CA ASP A 226 -3.47 -19.93 0.24
C ASP A 226 -2.50 -18.93 -0.43
N ILE A 227 -2.87 -17.65 -0.46
CA ILE A 227 -2.00 -16.58 -0.99
C ILE A 227 -0.70 -16.50 -0.17
N TYR A 228 -0.81 -16.54 1.15
CA TYR A 228 0.34 -16.43 2.05
C TYR A 228 1.29 -17.63 1.92
N LEU A 229 0.76 -18.82 1.74
CA LEU A 229 1.55 -20.05 1.59
C LEU A 229 2.23 -20.13 0.22
N GLU A 230 1.61 -19.60 -0.83
CA GLU A 230 2.26 -19.49 -2.15
C GLU A 230 3.50 -18.60 -2.09
N ASP A 231 3.41 -17.45 -1.42
CA ASP A 231 4.54 -16.53 -1.22
C ASP A 231 5.68 -17.19 -0.43
N PHE A 232 5.35 -17.97 0.61
CA PHE A 232 6.34 -18.72 1.41
C PHE A 232 7.02 -19.85 0.62
N ALA A 233 6.29 -20.52 -0.25
CA ALA A 233 6.84 -21.61 -1.07
C ALA A 233 7.87 -21.09 -2.09
N GLU A 234 7.64 -19.91 -2.65
CA GLU A 234 8.58 -19.27 -3.59
C GLU A 234 9.88 -18.83 -2.87
N GLU A 235 9.77 -18.29 -1.65
CA GLU A 235 10.95 -17.91 -0.85
C GLU A 235 11.80 -19.11 -0.44
N SER A 236 11.18 -20.23 -0.07
CA SER A 236 11.91 -21.43 0.37
C SER A 236 12.62 -22.17 -0.78
N SER A 237 12.12 -22.06 -2.00
CA SER A 237 12.76 -22.71 -3.16
C SER A 237 14.00 -21.95 -3.65
N SER A 238 14.11 -20.64 -3.38
CA SER A 238 15.27 -19.85 -3.79
C SER A 238 16.50 -20.03 -2.88
N VAL A 239 16.33 -20.57 -1.68
CA VAL A 239 17.42 -20.74 -0.69
C VAL A 239 18.17 -22.07 -0.88
N THR A 240 17.59 -23.04 -1.59
CA THR A 240 18.18 -24.39 -1.71
C THR A 240 19.14 -24.55 -2.91
N GLU A 241 19.16 -23.62 -3.86
CA GLU A 241 20.06 -23.75 -5.03
C GLU A 241 21.50 -23.25 -4.80
N ASP A 242 21.72 -22.36 -3.81
CA ASP A 242 23.04 -21.78 -3.55
C ASP A 242 23.98 -22.68 -2.73
N ASN A 243 23.49 -23.76 -2.15
CA ASN A 243 24.31 -24.61 -1.27
C ASN A 243 24.90 -25.87 -1.96
N LYS A 244 24.62 -26.07 -3.26
CA LYS A 244 25.09 -27.28 -3.93
C LYS A 244 26.38 -27.12 -4.75
N THR A 245 26.92 -25.88 -4.82
CA THR A 245 28.10 -25.61 -5.69
C THR A 245 29.44 -25.51 -4.95
N SER A 246 29.46 -25.68 -3.63
CA SER A 246 30.71 -25.48 -2.89
C SER A 246 31.45 -26.77 -2.45
N GLU A 247 30.92 -27.96 -2.73
CA GLU A 247 31.57 -29.22 -2.28
C GLU A 247 32.31 -30.03 -3.38
N ALA A 248 32.41 -29.50 -4.59
CA ALA A 248 33.00 -30.26 -5.70
C ALA A 248 34.44 -29.81 -6.12
N SER A 249 35.20 -29.20 -5.20
CA SER A 249 36.57 -28.77 -5.54
C SER A 249 37.58 -29.07 -4.44
N LEU A 250 37.59 -30.33 -3.92
CA LEU A 250 38.68 -30.83 -3.07
C LEU A 250 38.80 -32.34 -3.23
N GLU A 251 39.36 -32.74 -4.40
CA GLU A 251 40.07 -34.01 -4.58
C GLU A 251 41.21 -33.82 -5.58
#